data_1fe3f8a479ebc5e3e561a55981bc4b77
#
_entry.id   1fe3f8a479ebc5e3e561a55981bc4b77
#
_cell.length_a   1.000
_cell.length_b   1.000
_cell.length_c   1.000
_cell.angle_alpha   90.00
_cell.angle_beta   90.00
_cell.angle_gamma   90.00
#
_symmetry.space_group_name_H-M   'P 1'
#
loop_
_entity.id
_entity.type
_entity.pdbx_description
1 polymer ?
#
loop_
_entity_poly.entity_id
_entity_poly.type
_entity_poly.pdbx_seq_one_letter_code
_entity_poly.pdbx_strand_id
1 'polypeptide(L)'
;MNFRKRTHNCGELNLKNENEIITLNGWVSKKRDLGGLLFIDLRDRYGITQLKAIPENKEIYDTALKLGQEFVISATGKVLKRESINKNIPTGEIEIELTDLEILNESDIPPFVVEDDIKASDELRLKYRYLDLRRNSLTDNFVVRSKASNIIHKYFEKHGFLEVETPMLMKSTPEGARDYLVPSRVHNGKFYALPQSPQIYKQILMVSGFDKYVQICKCFRDEDLRADRQPEFTQIDLEMSFVDQDDVFEILEGMFGEMWKEIKGIDLPEKFRRMTYDEAMNSYGSDKPDLRIAGEMKIENISEIVKVSEFKVFSDAIDNGGIAAGIKLSSKEVSRKIIDGLTEFVKKFGFGGLGYLKFNEDGSVQSPIVKFLNDEIIENIKKKFEAEKGDTIFILSGERMKVLQSLGQLRLRLASDFALTDESRFEFVWVIDFPLFRYEEEDKRFYAEHHVFTMPKDDYIKYLDSKEINEIESIRANCYDLVLNGHEITSGSIRIHKPEIQKKVFSIIGLTDEEAKMKFGFILEAFKYGAPPHGGAAVGFDRVIAILCGLKSIIDTIAFPKTLKASSLMDECPGEVSQEQLNELGIELKIKK
;
A
#
# COMPACT_ATOMS: atom_id res chain seq x y z
N MET A 1 22.21 15.22 -36.27
CA MET A 1 22.43 13.78 -36.10
C MET A 1 21.47 13.04 -37.02
N ASN A 2 21.98 12.21 -37.92
CA ASN A 2 21.18 11.41 -38.86
C ASN A 2 21.30 9.93 -38.50
N PHE A 3 20.91 9.53 -37.28
CA PHE A 3 20.82 8.11 -36.96
C PHE A 3 19.58 7.50 -37.67
N ARG A 4 19.62 6.22 -37.98
CA ARG A 4 18.48 5.53 -38.60
C ARG A 4 17.37 5.32 -37.57
N LYS A 5 16.16 5.72 -37.94
CA LYS A 5 14.99 5.46 -37.10
C LYS A 5 14.72 3.95 -37.06
N ARG A 6 14.39 3.45 -35.85
CA ARG A 6 13.97 2.06 -35.71
C ARG A 6 12.68 1.78 -36.48
N THR A 7 12.62 0.63 -37.11
CA THR A 7 11.43 0.12 -37.82
C THR A 7 10.54 -0.70 -36.86
N HIS A 8 11.16 -1.39 -35.89
CA HIS A 8 10.51 -2.26 -34.90
C HIS A 8 11.12 -2.06 -33.51
N ASN A 9 10.41 -2.55 -32.50
CA ASN A 9 10.92 -2.65 -31.13
C ASN A 9 11.58 -4.02 -30.90
N CYS A 10 12.47 -4.12 -29.89
CA CYS A 10 13.25 -5.34 -29.64
C CYS A 10 12.42 -6.54 -29.16
N GLY A 11 11.14 -6.37 -28.79
CA GLY A 11 10.24 -7.46 -28.37
C GLY A 11 9.20 -7.88 -29.39
N GLU A 12 9.13 -7.26 -30.56
CA GLU A 12 8.00 -7.40 -31.50
C GLU A 12 8.24 -8.46 -32.59
N LEU A 13 9.49 -8.72 -32.94
CA LEU A 13 9.86 -9.56 -34.09
C LEU A 13 9.59 -11.05 -33.82
N ASN A 14 9.13 -11.73 -34.87
CA ASN A 14 8.87 -13.16 -34.88
C ASN A 14 9.09 -13.76 -36.29
N LEU A 15 8.81 -15.06 -36.48
CA LEU A 15 9.02 -15.74 -37.78
C LEU A 15 8.23 -15.14 -38.95
N LYS A 16 7.18 -14.32 -38.71
CA LYS A 16 6.47 -13.64 -39.83
C LYS A 16 7.32 -12.55 -40.45
N ASN A 17 8.32 -12.04 -39.76
CA ASN A 17 9.26 -11.04 -40.24
C ASN A 17 10.49 -11.66 -40.93
N GLU A 18 10.54 -12.99 -41.09
CA GLU A 18 11.70 -13.66 -41.71
C GLU A 18 12.01 -13.08 -43.09
N ASN A 19 13.29 -12.81 -43.35
CA ASN A 19 13.84 -12.16 -44.55
C ASN A 19 13.58 -10.64 -44.69
N GLU A 20 12.87 -10.00 -43.76
CA GLU A 20 12.76 -8.54 -43.75
C GLU A 20 14.09 -7.89 -43.32
N ILE A 21 14.37 -6.72 -43.90
CA ILE A 21 15.47 -5.85 -43.44
C ILE A 21 14.89 -4.84 -42.46
N ILE A 22 15.34 -4.88 -41.23
CA ILE A 22 14.81 -4.05 -40.11
C ILE A 22 15.93 -3.26 -39.44
N THR A 23 15.55 -2.20 -38.75
CA THR A 23 16.45 -1.42 -37.90
C THR A 23 15.94 -1.45 -36.46
N LEU A 24 16.78 -1.80 -35.50
CA LEU A 24 16.53 -1.74 -34.07
C LEU A 24 17.50 -0.74 -33.42
N ASN A 25 17.01 -0.02 -32.42
CA ASN A 25 17.82 0.87 -31.59
C ASN A 25 17.59 0.50 -30.10
N GLY A 26 18.70 0.40 -29.36
CA GLY A 26 18.61 -0.03 -27.96
C GLY A 26 19.96 -0.06 -27.26
N TRP A 27 19.97 -0.70 -26.12
CA TRP A 27 21.15 -0.90 -25.28
C TRP A 27 21.68 -2.32 -25.42
N VAL A 28 23.02 -2.46 -25.53
CA VAL A 28 23.68 -3.75 -25.50
C VAL A 28 23.58 -4.37 -24.12
N SER A 29 22.72 -5.37 -23.96
CA SER A 29 22.55 -6.06 -22.69
C SER A 29 23.67 -7.09 -22.46
N LYS A 30 23.99 -7.89 -23.48
CA LYS A 30 25.01 -8.94 -23.40
C LYS A 30 25.66 -9.15 -24.73
N LYS A 31 26.98 -9.43 -24.71
CA LYS A 31 27.77 -9.83 -25.90
C LYS A 31 28.45 -11.15 -25.62
N ARG A 32 28.46 -12.04 -26.61
CA ARG A 32 29.09 -13.38 -26.55
C ARG A 32 29.86 -13.63 -27.86
N ASP A 33 31.04 -14.20 -27.72
CA ASP A 33 31.83 -14.73 -28.87
C ASP A 33 31.73 -16.26 -28.82
N LEU A 34 31.21 -16.84 -29.86
CA LEU A 34 31.04 -18.28 -30.00
C LEU A 34 31.63 -18.73 -31.36
N GLY A 35 32.88 -19.18 -31.33
CA GLY A 35 33.53 -19.69 -32.51
C GLY A 35 33.79 -18.67 -33.62
N GLY A 36 34.01 -17.40 -33.26
CA GLY A 36 34.21 -16.30 -34.18
C GLY A 36 32.94 -15.62 -34.68
N LEU A 37 31.79 -16.05 -34.22
CA LEU A 37 30.52 -15.33 -34.41
C LEU A 37 30.20 -14.50 -33.17
N LEU A 38 29.89 -13.22 -33.37
CA LEU A 38 29.49 -12.36 -32.25
C LEU A 38 27.95 -12.31 -32.14
N PHE A 39 27.44 -12.69 -30.97
CA PHE A 39 26.04 -12.57 -30.63
C PHE A 39 25.85 -11.44 -29.62
N ILE A 40 24.92 -10.53 -29.92
CA ILE A 40 24.65 -9.33 -29.14
C ILE A 40 23.16 -9.36 -28.78
N ASP A 41 22.85 -9.35 -27.50
CA ASP A 41 21.47 -9.20 -27.02
C ASP A 41 21.19 -7.69 -26.91
N LEU A 42 20.40 -7.16 -27.85
CA LEU A 42 19.95 -5.76 -27.85
C LEU A 42 18.65 -5.63 -27.10
N ARG A 43 18.58 -4.70 -26.15
CA ARG A 43 17.43 -4.48 -25.28
C ARG A 43 16.85 -3.08 -25.48
N ASP A 44 15.53 -2.99 -25.50
CA ASP A 44 14.77 -1.77 -25.28
C ASP A 44 13.68 -2.00 -24.23
N ARG A 45 12.73 -1.07 -24.09
CA ARG A 45 11.60 -1.20 -23.14
C ARG A 45 10.68 -2.39 -23.46
N TYR A 46 10.64 -2.83 -24.72
CA TYR A 46 9.68 -3.82 -25.20
C TYR A 46 10.22 -5.24 -25.16
N GLY A 47 11.54 -5.40 -25.00
CA GLY A 47 12.15 -6.72 -24.91
C GLY A 47 13.59 -6.79 -25.36
N ILE A 48 14.00 -7.99 -25.75
CA ILE A 48 15.38 -8.30 -26.17
C ILE A 48 15.31 -9.03 -27.52
N THR A 49 16.19 -8.62 -28.45
CA THR A 49 16.41 -9.33 -29.71
C THR A 49 17.90 -9.65 -29.90
N GLN A 50 18.21 -10.86 -30.30
CA GLN A 50 19.58 -11.27 -30.61
C GLN A 50 19.99 -10.74 -31.97
N LEU A 51 21.15 -10.06 -32.02
CA LEU A 51 21.86 -9.68 -33.22
C LEU A 51 23.05 -10.63 -33.44
N LYS A 52 23.40 -10.87 -34.71
CA LYS A 52 24.52 -11.70 -35.12
C LYS A 52 25.44 -10.92 -36.04
N ALA A 53 26.71 -10.78 -35.67
CA ALA A 53 27.76 -10.24 -36.55
C ALA A 53 28.66 -11.38 -36.99
N ILE A 54 28.91 -11.43 -38.32
CA ILE A 54 29.72 -12.48 -38.97
C ILE A 54 31.05 -11.91 -39.41
N PRO A 55 32.16 -12.67 -39.37
CA PRO A 55 33.52 -12.21 -39.76
C PRO A 55 33.63 -11.76 -41.20
N GLU A 56 32.79 -12.28 -42.09
CA GLU A 56 32.76 -11.95 -43.51
C GLU A 56 32.46 -10.47 -43.74
N ASN A 57 31.71 -9.84 -42.87
CA ASN A 57 31.49 -8.39 -42.87
C ASN A 57 32.41 -7.72 -41.87
N LYS A 58 33.69 -7.52 -42.30
CA LYS A 58 34.77 -7.07 -41.43
C LYS A 58 34.49 -5.75 -40.72
N GLU A 59 33.91 -4.76 -41.39
CA GLU A 59 33.64 -3.43 -40.83
C GLU A 59 32.63 -3.51 -39.68
N ILE A 60 31.50 -4.24 -39.86
CA ILE A 60 30.48 -4.48 -38.83
C ILE A 60 31.05 -5.32 -37.70
N TYR A 61 31.83 -6.37 -38.06
CA TYR A 61 32.43 -7.26 -37.06
C TYR A 61 33.42 -6.52 -36.15
N ASP A 62 34.31 -5.69 -36.75
CA ASP A 62 35.25 -4.86 -35.99
C ASP A 62 34.54 -3.82 -35.10
N THR A 63 33.40 -3.29 -35.54
CA THR A 63 32.54 -2.41 -34.72
C THR A 63 31.88 -3.18 -33.59
N ALA A 64 31.36 -4.37 -33.88
CA ALA A 64 30.74 -5.25 -32.90
C ALA A 64 31.72 -5.72 -31.81
N LEU A 65 33.01 -5.92 -32.16
CA LEU A 65 34.05 -6.23 -31.17
C LEU A 65 34.24 -5.12 -30.12
N LYS A 66 34.04 -3.85 -30.48
CA LYS A 66 34.18 -2.69 -29.58
C LYS A 66 33.03 -2.50 -28.62
N LEU A 67 31.86 -3.14 -28.88
CA LEU A 67 30.68 -2.96 -28.06
C LEU A 67 30.93 -3.37 -26.61
N GLY A 68 30.63 -2.45 -25.71
CA GLY A 68 30.56 -2.67 -24.27
C GLY A 68 29.12 -2.87 -23.80
N GLN A 69 28.98 -3.29 -22.54
CA GLN A 69 27.71 -3.40 -21.89
C GLN A 69 27.05 -2.01 -21.75
N GLU A 70 25.73 -1.94 -21.97
CA GLU A 70 24.93 -0.70 -21.95
C GLU A 70 25.31 0.35 -23.02
N PHE A 71 26.14 0.03 -24.02
CA PHE A 71 26.32 0.88 -25.18
C PHE A 71 25.00 1.05 -25.92
N VAL A 72 24.72 2.24 -26.40
CA VAL A 72 23.55 2.53 -27.24
C VAL A 72 23.92 2.37 -28.70
N ILE A 73 23.19 1.52 -29.40
CA ILE A 73 23.47 1.22 -30.80
C ILE A 73 22.25 1.35 -31.71
N SER A 74 22.50 1.61 -32.97
CA SER A 74 21.55 1.42 -34.07
C SER A 74 22.06 0.25 -34.91
N ALA A 75 21.22 -0.77 -35.07
CA ALA A 75 21.57 -2.03 -35.74
C ALA A 75 20.56 -2.30 -36.87
N THR A 76 21.02 -2.39 -38.10
CA THR A 76 20.21 -2.79 -39.25
C THR A 76 20.62 -4.17 -39.70
N GLY A 77 19.68 -5.02 -40.04
CA GLY A 77 20.01 -6.37 -40.50
C GLY A 77 18.80 -7.14 -40.99
N LYS A 78 19.08 -8.33 -41.49
CA LYS A 78 18.08 -9.26 -42.00
C LYS A 78 17.59 -10.18 -40.89
N VAL A 79 16.29 -10.32 -40.77
CA VAL A 79 15.67 -11.26 -39.83
C VAL A 79 15.87 -12.69 -40.36
N LEU A 80 16.48 -13.53 -39.56
CA LEU A 80 16.69 -14.95 -39.85
C LEU A 80 16.09 -15.82 -38.76
N LYS A 81 15.67 -17.03 -39.12
CA LYS A 81 15.31 -18.06 -38.16
C LYS A 81 16.56 -18.55 -37.43
N ARG A 82 16.47 -18.64 -36.08
CA ARG A 82 17.57 -19.20 -35.26
C ARG A 82 17.73 -20.70 -35.46
N GLU A 83 18.95 -21.16 -35.46
CA GLU A 83 19.24 -22.60 -35.43
C GLU A 83 18.86 -23.22 -34.07
N SER A 84 19.10 -22.48 -32.99
CA SER A 84 18.75 -22.90 -31.63
C SER A 84 17.76 -21.92 -31.02
N ILE A 85 16.51 -22.35 -30.80
CA ILE A 85 15.43 -21.53 -30.26
C ILE A 85 15.67 -21.24 -28.77
N ASN A 86 15.57 -19.97 -28.38
CA ASN A 86 15.57 -19.54 -26.99
C ASN A 86 14.14 -19.31 -26.50
N LYS A 87 13.60 -20.24 -25.72
CA LYS A 87 12.22 -20.17 -25.20
C LYS A 87 12.02 -19.13 -24.10
N ASN A 88 13.10 -18.50 -23.60
CA ASN A 88 13.04 -17.57 -22.48
C ASN A 88 12.77 -16.11 -22.91
N ILE A 89 12.77 -15.82 -24.20
CA ILE A 89 12.48 -14.48 -24.74
C ILE A 89 11.45 -14.59 -25.87
N PRO A 90 10.53 -13.60 -26.02
CA PRO A 90 9.50 -13.63 -27.06
C PRO A 90 10.06 -13.73 -28.49
N THR A 91 11.20 -13.09 -28.77
CA THR A 91 11.88 -13.09 -30.07
C THR A 91 12.85 -14.26 -30.28
N GLY A 92 12.79 -15.27 -29.42
CA GLY A 92 13.78 -16.34 -29.35
C GLY A 92 13.80 -17.31 -30.52
N GLU A 93 12.85 -17.23 -31.45
CA GLU A 93 12.83 -18.02 -32.71
C GLU A 93 13.61 -17.37 -33.83
N ILE A 94 13.97 -16.07 -33.70
CA ILE A 94 14.66 -15.29 -34.72
C ILE A 94 15.94 -14.67 -34.20
N GLU A 95 16.83 -14.33 -35.12
CA GLU A 95 18.01 -13.50 -34.90
C GLU A 95 18.17 -12.51 -36.06
N ILE A 96 18.93 -11.45 -35.87
CA ILE A 96 19.16 -10.42 -36.87
C ILE A 96 20.61 -10.53 -37.34
N GLU A 97 20.83 -10.94 -38.59
CA GLU A 97 22.14 -10.89 -39.22
C GLU A 97 22.43 -9.45 -39.64
N LEU A 98 23.45 -8.85 -39.05
CA LEU A 98 23.77 -7.44 -39.20
C LEU A 98 24.27 -7.10 -40.62
N THR A 99 23.68 -6.07 -41.20
CA THR A 99 24.11 -5.45 -42.47
C THR A 99 24.64 -4.02 -42.27
N ASP A 100 24.34 -3.41 -41.10
CA ASP A 100 24.87 -2.12 -40.67
C ASP A 100 24.81 -2.00 -39.15
N LEU A 101 25.81 -1.32 -38.55
CA LEU A 101 25.93 -1.15 -37.11
C LEU A 101 26.61 0.18 -36.78
N GLU A 102 25.91 1.01 -36.03
CA GLU A 102 26.37 2.31 -35.55
C GLU A 102 26.35 2.37 -34.02
N ILE A 103 27.45 2.80 -33.40
CA ILE A 103 27.50 3.13 -31.98
C ILE A 103 26.99 4.57 -31.82
N LEU A 104 25.80 4.73 -31.23
CA LEU A 104 25.18 6.02 -30.98
C LEU A 104 25.77 6.71 -29.75
N ASN A 105 26.11 5.91 -28.73
CA ASN A 105 26.77 6.38 -27.52
C ASN A 105 27.46 5.22 -26.79
N GLU A 106 28.59 5.50 -26.20
CA GLU A 106 29.32 4.57 -25.35
C GLU A 106 28.83 4.65 -23.91
N SER A 107 29.12 3.66 -23.10
CA SER A 107 28.81 3.62 -21.67
C SER A 107 30.07 3.25 -20.90
N ASP A 108 30.26 3.88 -19.76
CA ASP A 108 31.17 3.38 -18.74
C ASP A 108 30.69 2.02 -18.22
N ILE A 109 31.54 1.30 -17.51
CA ILE A 109 31.19 0.02 -16.90
C ILE A 109 30.11 0.29 -15.85
N PRO A 110 28.87 -0.30 -15.99
CA PRO A 110 27.80 -0.09 -15.04
C PRO A 110 28.17 -0.58 -13.63
N PRO A 111 27.72 0.10 -12.56
CA PRO A 111 28.02 -0.29 -11.18
C PRO A 111 27.36 -1.63 -10.78
N PHE A 112 26.42 -2.11 -11.56
CA PHE A 112 25.79 -3.43 -11.46
C PHE A 112 25.27 -3.88 -12.83
N VAL A 113 25.08 -5.18 -12.99
CA VAL A 113 24.48 -5.74 -14.21
C VAL A 113 22.99 -5.46 -14.22
N VAL A 114 22.48 -4.93 -15.35
CA VAL A 114 21.05 -4.62 -15.53
C VAL A 114 20.31 -5.91 -15.92
N GLU A 115 19.91 -6.67 -14.92
CA GLU A 115 19.16 -7.93 -15.05
C GLU A 115 18.10 -8.05 -13.94
N ASP A 116 17.08 -8.90 -14.14
CA ASP A 116 15.97 -9.00 -13.17
C ASP A 116 16.39 -9.67 -11.87
N ASP A 117 17.30 -10.66 -11.92
CA ASP A 117 17.91 -11.28 -10.72
C ASP A 117 19.10 -10.44 -10.23
N ILE A 118 18.81 -9.23 -9.75
CA ILE A 118 19.82 -8.27 -9.34
C ILE A 118 20.41 -8.61 -7.96
N LYS A 119 21.75 -8.58 -7.85
CA LYS A 119 22.50 -8.79 -6.59
C LYS A 119 22.96 -7.48 -5.93
N ALA A 120 22.65 -6.34 -6.53
CA ALA A 120 23.00 -5.03 -5.99
C ALA A 120 22.18 -4.69 -4.76
N SER A 121 22.76 -3.95 -3.80
CA SER A 121 22.04 -3.43 -2.65
C SER A 121 20.99 -2.38 -3.06
N ASP A 122 19.95 -2.22 -2.24
CA ASP A 122 18.93 -1.21 -2.49
C ASP A 122 19.51 0.21 -2.57
N GLU A 123 20.52 0.53 -1.77
CA GLU A 123 21.20 1.83 -1.83
C GLU A 123 21.87 2.06 -3.19
N LEU A 124 22.56 1.04 -3.74
CA LEU A 124 23.21 1.15 -5.04
C LEU A 124 22.17 1.27 -6.17
N ARG A 125 21.07 0.52 -6.09
CA ARG A 125 19.94 0.62 -7.02
C ARG A 125 19.30 2.01 -6.99
N LEU A 126 19.08 2.58 -5.82
CA LEU A 126 18.50 3.92 -5.65
C LEU A 126 19.45 5.02 -6.11
N LYS A 127 20.75 4.87 -5.91
CA LYS A 127 21.76 5.82 -6.40
C LYS A 127 21.82 5.85 -7.93
N TYR A 128 21.77 4.70 -8.57
CA TYR A 128 21.80 4.56 -10.03
C TYR A 128 20.42 4.16 -10.57
N ARG A 129 19.36 4.80 -10.05
CA ARG A 129 17.96 4.44 -10.34
C ARG A 129 17.65 4.42 -11.84
N TYR A 130 18.26 5.29 -12.63
CA TYR A 130 18.13 5.30 -14.09
C TYR A 130 18.66 4.04 -14.78
N LEU A 131 19.60 3.29 -14.18
CA LEU A 131 20.00 1.97 -14.65
C LEU A 131 19.05 0.88 -14.15
N ASP A 132 18.64 0.94 -12.88
CA ASP A 132 17.68 0.00 -12.30
C ASP A 132 16.35 0.01 -13.06
N LEU A 133 15.89 1.19 -13.49
CA LEU A 133 14.68 1.38 -14.31
C LEU A 133 14.76 0.75 -15.71
N ARG A 134 15.93 0.30 -16.18
CA ARG A 134 16.07 -0.46 -17.44
C ARG A 134 15.71 -1.93 -17.29
N ARG A 135 15.53 -2.45 -16.08
CA ARG A 135 15.13 -3.83 -15.83
C ARG A 135 13.68 -4.04 -16.27
N ASN A 136 13.42 -5.14 -16.97
CA ASN A 136 12.07 -5.42 -17.48
C ASN A 136 11.06 -5.57 -16.35
N SER A 137 11.38 -6.32 -15.29
CA SER A 137 10.52 -6.50 -14.12
C SER A 137 10.10 -5.19 -13.46
N LEU A 138 11.00 -4.20 -13.43
CA LEU A 138 10.68 -2.89 -12.87
C LEU A 138 9.88 -2.03 -13.86
N THR A 139 10.24 -2.06 -15.15
CA THR A 139 9.51 -1.36 -16.22
C THR A 139 8.05 -1.84 -16.31
N ASP A 140 7.82 -3.15 -16.17
CA ASP A 140 6.48 -3.76 -16.22
C ASP A 140 5.55 -3.21 -15.13
N ASN A 141 6.08 -2.89 -13.94
CA ASN A 141 5.29 -2.23 -12.89
C ASN A 141 4.75 -0.86 -13.36
N PHE A 142 5.56 -0.10 -14.11
CA PHE A 142 5.12 1.19 -14.68
C PHE A 142 4.17 1.03 -15.85
N VAL A 143 4.29 -0.04 -16.63
CA VAL A 143 3.30 -0.38 -17.67
C VAL A 143 1.95 -0.68 -17.02
N VAL A 144 1.92 -1.49 -15.94
CA VAL A 144 0.71 -1.76 -15.15
C VAL A 144 0.14 -0.46 -14.57
N ARG A 145 0.99 0.37 -13.94
CA ARG A 145 0.59 1.67 -13.39
C ARG A 145 -0.05 2.58 -14.43
N SER A 146 0.57 2.70 -15.61
CA SER A 146 0.05 3.50 -16.71
C SER A 146 -1.28 2.97 -17.23
N LYS A 147 -1.41 1.65 -17.38
CA LYS A 147 -2.67 1.02 -17.78
C LYS A 147 -3.77 1.25 -16.76
N ALA A 148 -3.47 1.07 -15.46
CA ALA A 148 -4.42 1.34 -14.38
C ALA A 148 -4.90 2.79 -14.38
N SER A 149 -3.99 3.77 -14.53
CA SER A 149 -4.36 5.19 -14.62
C SER A 149 -5.33 5.47 -15.78
N ASN A 150 -5.07 4.89 -16.96
CA ASN A 150 -5.97 5.04 -18.12
C ASN A 150 -7.35 4.42 -17.88
N ILE A 151 -7.43 3.27 -17.20
CA ILE A 151 -8.71 2.64 -16.84
C ILE A 151 -9.48 3.55 -15.89
N ILE A 152 -8.81 4.08 -14.87
CA ILE A 152 -9.40 4.96 -13.86
C ILE A 152 -10.01 6.21 -14.51
N HIS A 153 -9.25 6.92 -15.36
CA HIS A 153 -9.76 8.11 -16.06
C HIS A 153 -11.02 7.80 -16.88
N LYS A 154 -11.00 6.71 -17.68
CA LYS A 154 -12.15 6.30 -18.49
C LYS A 154 -13.35 5.90 -17.63
N TYR A 155 -13.10 5.20 -16.53
CA TYR A 155 -14.14 4.75 -15.61
C TYR A 155 -14.88 5.96 -15.01
N PHE A 156 -14.15 6.91 -14.44
CA PHE A 156 -14.75 8.07 -13.79
C PHE A 156 -15.42 9.01 -14.78
N GLU A 157 -14.84 9.23 -15.98
CA GLU A 157 -15.47 9.98 -17.06
C GLU A 157 -16.84 9.38 -17.44
N LYS A 158 -16.89 8.06 -17.65
CA LYS A 158 -18.13 7.31 -17.96
C LYS A 158 -19.20 7.46 -16.87
N HIS A 159 -18.81 7.62 -15.61
CA HIS A 159 -19.73 7.79 -14.47
C HIS A 159 -20.03 9.26 -14.11
N GLY A 160 -19.64 10.19 -14.98
CA GLY A 160 -19.98 11.62 -14.88
C GLY A 160 -19.16 12.39 -13.85
N PHE A 161 -17.98 11.90 -13.49
CA PHE A 161 -17.04 12.64 -12.65
C PHE A 161 -16.30 13.70 -13.46
N LEU A 162 -16.07 14.84 -12.84
CA LEU A 162 -15.19 15.88 -13.34
C LEU A 162 -13.81 15.73 -12.71
N GLU A 163 -12.77 15.61 -13.53
CA GLU A 163 -11.40 15.65 -13.04
C GLU A 163 -10.98 17.11 -12.87
N VAL A 164 -10.67 17.48 -11.62
CA VAL A 164 -10.32 18.86 -11.25
C VAL A 164 -9.04 18.88 -10.43
N GLU A 165 -8.03 19.61 -10.91
CA GLU A 165 -6.79 19.82 -10.17
C GLU A 165 -7.00 20.78 -9.00
N THR A 166 -6.49 20.41 -7.84
CA THR A 166 -6.48 21.23 -6.61
C THR A 166 -5.11 21.82 -6.38
N PRO A 167 -5.00 22.96 -5.65
CA PRO A 167 -3.71 23.62 -5.41
C PRO A 167 -2.69 22.74 -4.68
N MET A 168 -1.44 22.76 -5.14
CA MET A 168 -0.29 22.17 -4.45
C MET A 168 0.29 23.12 -3.39
N LEU A 169 0.18 24.45 -3.58
CA LEU A 169 0.56 25.46 -2.61
C LEU A 169 -0.69 25.91 -1.86
N MET A 170 -0.89 25.40 -0.67
CA MET A 170 -2.08 25.68 0.13
C MET A 170 -1.74 26.23 1.50
N LYS A 171 -2.74 26.59 2.28
CA LYS A 171 -2.60 26.92 3.70
C LYS A 171 -2.34 25.65 4.49
N SER A 172 -1.42 25.71 5.47
CA SER A 172 -1.23 24.59 6.42
C SER A 172 -2.53 24.27 7.14
N THR A 173 -2.93 23.00 7.04
CA THR A 173 -4.13 22.44 7.70
C THR A 173 -3.72 21.12 8.33
N PRO A 174 -3.54 21.05 9.65
CA PRO A 174 -3.10 19.84 10.31
C PRO A 174 -4.20 18.76 10.22
N GLU A 175 -3.92 17.71 9.45
CA GLU A 175 -4.82 16.56 9.19
C GLU A 175 -4.28 15.22 9.76
N GLY A 176 -3.35 15.28 10.72
CA GLY A 176 -2.77 14.10 11.35
C GLY A 176 -1.26 13.99 11.18
N ALA A 177 -0.73 14.19 9.98
CA ALA A 177 0.71 14.24 9.72
C ALA A 177 1.28 15.67 9.86
N ARG A 178 2.61 15.81 9.85
CA ARG A 178 3.24 17.11 9.70
C ARG A 178 3.24 17.54 8.24
N ASP A 179 3.07 18.86 8.02
CA ASP A 179 3.11 19.45 6.69
C ASP A 179 4.54 19.73 6.24
N TYR A 180 4.82 19.56 4.95
CA TYR A 180 5.98 20.17 4.31
C TYR A 180 5.70 21.63 4.03
N LEU A 181 6.53 22.53 4.58
CA LEU A 181 6.35 23.98 4.46
C LEU A 181 7.23 24.55 3.36
N VAL A 182 6.63 25.44 2.53
CA VAL A 182 7.31 26.14 1.44
C VAL A 182 7.27 27.65 1.74
N PRO A 183 8.41 28.32 1.95
CA PRO A 183 8.42 29.73 2.28
C PRO A 183 7.98 30.60 1.10
N SER A 184 7.28 31.72 1.40
CA SER A 184 6.82 32.65 0.39
C SER A 184 7.81 33.81 0.23
N ARG A 185 8.39 33.98 -0.95
CA ARG A 185 9.24 35.15 -1.28
C ARG A 185 8.44 36.45 -1.30
N VAL A 186 7.19 36.41 -1.70
CA VAL A 186 6.33 37.60 -1.84
C VAL A 186 5.77 38.09 -0.49
N HIS A 187 5.54 37.15 0.43
CA HIS A 187 4.96 37.44 1.74
C HIS A 187 5.93 36.98 2.84
N ASN A 188 6.86 37.88 3.22
CA ASN A 188 7.87 37.58 4.22
C ASN A 188 7.27 37.05 5.52
N GLY A 189 7.88 35.97 6.06
CA GLY A 189 7.43 35.27 7.27
C GLY A 189 6.18 34.44 7.10
N LYS A 190 5.66 34.28 5.86
CA LYS A 190 4.55 33.39 5.57
C LYS A 190 4.99 32.18 4.74
N PHE A 191 4.28 31.07 4.94
CA PHE A 191 4.57 29.80 4.29
C PHE A 191 3.33 29.24 3.61
N TYR A 192 3.54 28.61 2.47
CA TYR A 192 2.61 27.60 1.94
C TYR A 192 2.91 26.26 2.58
N ALA A 193 1.95 25.35 2.54
CA ALA A 193 2.13 23.94 2.84
C ALA A 193 1.85 23.11 1.61
N LEU A 194 2.53 21.96 1.46
CA LEU A 194 2.18 20.95 0.48
C LEU A 194 1.01 20.12 1.01
N PRO A 195 0.03 19.71 0.16
CA PRO A 195 -1.20 19.04 0.60
C PRO A 195 -0.92 17.63 1.14
N GLN A 196 -1.47 17.33 2.31
CA GLN A 196 -1.53 15.95 2.81
C GLN A 196 -2.57 15.12 2.05
N SER A 197 -3.63 15.80 1.62
CA SER A 197 -4.69 15.33 0.72
C SER A 197 -5.46 16.55 0.19
N PRO A 198 -6.24 16.45 -0.89
CA PRO A 198 -7.12 17.52 -1.36
C PRO A 198 -8.42 17.67 -0.54
N GLN A 199 -8.50 17.10 0.68
CA GLN A 199 -9.72 16.97 1.48
C GLN A 199 -10.60 18.21 1.57
N ILE A 200 -10.01 19.36 1.88
CA ILE A 200 -10.78 20.59 2.05
C ILE A 200 -11.28 21.13 0.71
N TYR A 201 -10.43 21.09 -0.31
CA TYR A 201 -10.81 21.59 -1.64
C TYR A 201 -11.88 20.75 -2.30
N LYS A 202 -11.85 19.41 -2.18
CA LYS A 202 -12.90 18.57 -2.75
C LYS A 202 -14.26 18.82 -2.08
N GLN A 203 -14.30 19.08 -0.78
CA GLN A 203 -15.54 19.48 -0.09
C GLN A 203 -16.03 20.86 -0.55
N ILE A 204 -15.13 21.80 -0.82
CA ILE A 204 -15.49 23.11 -1.41
C ILE A 204 -16.05 22.94 -2.83
N LEU A 205 -15.52 22.01 -3.62
CA LEU A 205 -16.07 21.70 -4.94
C LEU A 205 -17.51 21.17 -4.84
N MET A 206 -17.84 20.40 -3.80
CA MET A 206 -19.23 19.98 -3.57
C MET A 206 -20.13 21.18 -3.24
N VAL A 207 -19.68 22.11 -2.38
CA VAL A 207 -20.39 23.37 -2.11
C VAL A 207 -20.54 24.21 -3.38
N SER A 208 -19.57 24.14 -4.29
CA SER A 208 -19.57 24.85 -5.57
C SER A 208 -20.44 24.20 -6.64
N GLY A 209 -21.11 23.08 -6.34
CA GLY A 209 -22.03 22.39 -7.25
C GLY A 209 -21.37 21.53 -8.32
N PHE A 210 -20.14 21.06 -8.11
CA PHE A 210 -19.45 20.15 -9.05
C PHE A 210 -20.03 18.74 -9.07
N ASP A 211 -20.82 18.38 -8.05
CA ASP A 211 -21.55 17.14 -7.90
C ASP A 211 -20.68 15.88 -7.75
N LYS A 212 -19.80 15.59 -8.70
CA LYS A 212 -18.86 14.46 -8.69
C LYS A 212 -17.47 14.90 -9.10
N TYR A 213 -16.52 14.77 -8.19
CA TYR A 213 -15.12 15.14 -8.37
C TYR A 213 -14.22 13.93 -8.28
N VAL A 214 -13.18 13.91 -9.10
CA VAL A 214 -12.05 12.96 -8.99
C VAL A 214 -10.74 13.64 -9.35
N GLN A 215 -9.63 13.16 -8.77
CA GLN A 215 -8.27 13.56 -9.14
C GLN A 215 -7.27 12.44 -8.83
N ILE A 216 -6.36 12.13 -9.75
CA ILE A 216 -5.14 11.36 -9.43
C ILE A 216 -4.09 12.38 -8.99
N CYS A 217 -3.89 12.54 -7.69
CA CYS A 217 -3.11 13.63 -7.11
C CYS A 217 -1.89 13.18 -6.33
N LYS A 218 -0.89 14.07 -6.24
CA LYS A 218 0.24 13.93 -5.30
C LYS A 218 -0.16 14.41 -3.92
N CYS A 219 0.22 13.62 -2.92
CA CYS A 219 0.06 13.93 -1.50
C CYS A 219 1.42 13.87 -0.80
N PHE A 220 1.57 14.67 0.26
CA PHE A 220 2.83 14.85 0.97
C PHE A 220 2.60 14.73 2.48
N ARG A 221 3.39 13.88 3.14
CA ARG A 221 3.30 13.71 4.60
C ARG A 221 4.70 13.57 5.18
N ASP A 222 5.04 14.44 6.13
CA ASP A 222 6.29 14.35 6.89
C ASP A 222 6.09 13.43 8.11
N GLU A 223 6.20 12.14 7.85
CA GLU A 223 6.02 11.05 8.82
C GLU A 223 7.23 10.12 8.83
N ASP A 224 7.30 9.25 9.83
CA ASP A 224 8.29 8.17 9.86
C ASP A 224 8.04 7.19 8.70
N LEU A 225 9.06 7.00 7.86
CA LEU A 225 8.95 6.17 6.67
C LEU A 225 9.04 4.69 7.00
N ARG A 226 8.30 3.89 6.24
CA ARG A 226 8.26 2.43 6.30
C ARG A 226 8.25 1.87 4.86
N ALA A 227 8.31 0.56 4.71
CA ALA A 227 8.27 -0.09 3.39
C ALA A 227 7.02 0.27 2.55
N ASP A 228 5.92 0.63 3.20
CA ASP A 228 4.64 0.99 2.61
C ASP A 228 4.29 2.49 2.72
N ARG A 229 5.26 3.33 3.12
CA ARG A 229 5.10 4.79 3.26
C ARG A 229 6.24 5.55 2.60
N GLN A 230 5.88 6.58 1.84
CA GLN A 230 6.78 7.54 1.22
C GLN A 230 6.37 8.96 1.59
N PRO A 231 7.31 9.93 1.67
CA PRO A 231 6.99 11.31 2.02
C PRO A 231 6.13 12.00 0.95
N GLU A 232 6.21 11.51 -0.27
CA GLU A 232 5.36 11.88 -1.42
C GLU A 232 4.80 10.62 -2.07
N PHE A 233 3.49 10.58 -2.26
CA PHE A 233 2.78 9.43 -2.80
C PHE A 233 1.60 9.88 -3.66
N THR A 234 0.93 8.93 -4.32
CA THR A 234 -0.19 9.23 -5.22
C THR A 234 -1.48 8.64 -4.66
N GLN A 235 -2.55 9.46 -4.66
CA GLN A 235 -3.90 9.01 -4.36
C GLN A 235 -4.81 9.17 -5.59
N ILE A 236 -5.82 8.31 -5.70
CA ILE A 236 -7.02 8.57 -6.45
C ILE A 236 -8.00 9.14 -5.44
N ASP A 237 -8.30 10.41 -5.55
CA ASP A 237 -9.16 11.12 -4.60
C ASP A 237 -10.48 11.46 -5.26
N LEU A 238 -11.60 11.20 -4.57
CA LEU A 238 -12.94 11.45 -5.08
C LEU A 238 -13.88 11.99 -4.01
N GLU A 239 -14.89 12.76 -4.46
CA GLU A 239 -15.97 13.25 -3.60
C GLU A 239 -17.25 13.38 -4.44
N MET A 240 -18.41 13.09 -3.82
CA MET A 240 -19.72 13.13 -4.47
C MET A 240 -20.74 13.82 -3.56
N SER A 241 -21.67 14.58 -4.16
CA SER A 241 -22.80 15.21 -3.48
C SER A 241 -24.03 14.31 -3.50
N PHE A 242 -24.89 14.45 -2.48
CA PHE A 242 -26.19 13.76 -2.35
C PHE A 242 -26.08 12.24 -2.32
N VAL A 243 -25.07 11.72 -1.65
CA VAL A 243 -24.76 10.30 -1.56
C VAL A 243 -24.73 9.81 -0.13
N ASP A 244 -24.95 8.51 0.04
CA ASP A 244 -24.61 7.75 1.23
C ASP A 244 -23.35 6.88 1.01
N GLN A 245 -23.00 6.06 1.99
CA GLN A 245 -21.80 5.22 1.91
C GLN A 245 -21.91 4.14 0.82
N ASP A 246 -23.12 3.64 0.55
CA ASP A 246 -23.33 2.57 -0.42
C ASP A 246 -23.10 3.07 -1.85
N ASP A 247 -23.44 4.33 -2.14
CA ASP A 247 -23.15 4.97 -3.43
C ASP A 247 -21.63 5.08 -3.68
N VAL A 248 -20.87 5.41 -2.62
CA VAL A 248 -19.40 5.46 -2.72
C VAL A 248 -18.81 4.07 -2.93
N PHE A 249 -19.38 3.05 -2.26
CA PHE A 249 -18.94 1.67 -2.42
C PHE A 249 -19.18 1.18 -3.84
N GLU A 250 -20.37 1.41 -4.41
CA GLU A 250 -20.71 0.99 -5.78
C GLU A 250 -19.72 1.55 -6.81
N ILE A 251 -19.38 2.83 -6.70
CA ILE A 251 -18.41 3.48 -7.59
C ILE A 251 -17.02 2.85 -7.45
N LEU A 252 -16.54 2.60 -6.24
CA LEU A 252 -15.21 2.04 -6.02
C LEU A 252 -15.14 0.54 -6.36
N GLU A 253 -16.17 -0.24 -6.02
CA GLU A 253 -16.28 -1.67 -6.37
C GLU A 253 -16.24 -1.84 -7.89
N GLY A 254 -17.00 -1.02 -8.64
CA GLY A 254 -16.97 -1.03 -10.09
C GLY A 254 -15.62 -0.65 -10.68
N MET A 255 -14.94 0.38 -10.14
CA MET A 255 -13.59 0.78 -10.56
C MET A 255 -12.58 -0.35 -10.36
N PHE A 256 -12.58 -0.99 -9.20
CA PHE A 256 -11.69 -2.12 -8.92
C PHE A 256 -12.03 -3.33 -9.79
N GLY A 257 -13.32 -3.60 -10.04
CA GLY A 257 -13.78 -4.66 -10.93
C GLY A 257 -13.24 -4.50 -12.36
N GLU A 258 -13.38 -3.30 -12.97
CA GLU A 258 -12.82 -3.03 -14.31
C GLU A 258 -11.28 -3.14 -14.30
N MET A 259 -10.61 -2.63 -13.25
CA MET A 259 -9.14 -2.66 -13.15
C MET A 259 -8.61 -4.09 -13.06
N TRP A 260 -9.16 -4.95 -12.18
CA TRP A 260 -8.74 -6.35 -12.04
C TRP A 260 -9.02 -7.16 -13.28
N LYS A 261 -10.18 -6.95 -13.90
CA LYS A 261 -10.55 -7.63 -15.15
C LYS A 261 -9.59 -7.30 -16.29
N GLU A 262 -9.31 -6.01 -16.53
CA GLU A 262 -8.47 -5.60 -17.65
C GLU A 262 -6.98 -5.88 -17.44
N ILE A 263 -6.48 -5.83 -16.20
CA ILE A 263 -5.05 -6.00 -15.91
C ILE A 263 -4.71 -7.47 -15.63
N LYS A 264 -5.52 -8.16 -14.83
CA LYS A 264 -5.27 -9.52 -14.37
C LYS A 264 -6.11 -10.59 -15.07
N GLY A 265 -7.20 -10.21 -15.75
CA GLY A 265 -8.18 -11.15 -16.29
C GLY A 265 -9.03 -11.83 -15.20
N ILE A 266 -9.14 -11.21 -14.02
CA ILE A 266 -9.89 -11.73 -12.87
C ILE A 266 -11.19 -10.94 -12.73
N ASP A 267 -12.31 -11.65 -12.67
CA ASP A 267 -13.61 -11.07 -12.33
C ASP A 267 -13.74 -11.03 -10.80
N LEU A 268 -13.88 -9.82 -10.24
CA LEU A 268 -14.17 -9.62 -8.82
C LEU A 268 -15.69 -9.75 -8.56
N PRO A 269 -16.13 -10.05 -7.32
CA PRO A 269 -17.53 -9.96 -6.92
C PRO A 269 -18.09 -8.55 -7.18
N GLU A 270 -19.36 -8.44 -7.59
CA GLU A 270 -20.03 -7.13 -7.80
C GLU A 270 -20.09 -6.30 -6.51
N LYS A 271 -20.24 -6.98 -5.36
CA LYS A 271 -20.21 -6.36 -4.03
C LYS A 271 -19.16 -7.02 -3.16
N PHE A 272 -18.36 -6.20 -2.51
CA PHE A 272 -17.36 -6.69 -1.57
C PHE A 272 -17.99 -7.00 -0.22
N ARG A 273 -17.36 -7.92 0.52
CA ARG A 273 -17.76 -8.25 1.90
C ARG A 273 -17.75 -6.97 2.75
N ARG A 274 -18.73 -6.85 3.66
CA ARG A 274 -18.80 -5.79 4.65
C ARG A 274 -18.65 -6.36 6.04
N MET A 275 -17.98 -5.64 6.92
CA MET A 275 -17.67 -6.02 8.28
C MET A 275 -17.61 -4.76 9.13
N THR A 276 -18.20 -4.79 10.31
CA THR A 276 -18.05 -3.67 11.26
C THR A 276 -16.64 -3.65 11.86
N TYR A 277 -16.20 -2.49 12.31
CA TYR A 277 -14.94 -2.35 13.06
C TYR A 277 -14.90 -3.33 14.26
N ASP A 278 -16.01 -3.43 14.99
CA ASP A 278 -16.09 -4.33 16.14
C ASP A 278 -15.98 -5.80 15.74
N GLU A 279 -16.58 -6.22 14.61
CA GLU A 279 -16.39 -7.58 14.06
C GLU A 279 -14.96 -7.83 13.65
N ALA A 280 -14.32 -6.88 12.96
CA ALA A 280 -12.95 -6.97 12.52
C ALA A 280 -11.98 -7.13 13.71
N MET A 281 -12.12 -6.28 14.70
CA MET A 281 -11.31 -6.33 15.92
C MET A 281 -11.55 -7.59 16.73
N ASN A 282 -12.81 -7.99 16.94
CA ASN A 282 -13.15 -9.17 17.74
C ASN A 282 -12.72 -10.47 17.06
N SER A 283 -12.86 -10.56 15.73
CA SER A 283 -12.58 -11.80 15.00
C SER A 283 -11.15 -11.93 14.52
N TYR A 284 -10.44 -10.81 14.26
CA TYR A 284 -9.12 -10.85 13.63
C TYR A 284 -8.06 -10.02 14.38
N GLY A 285 -8.46 -9.25 15.40
CA GLY A 285 -7.55 -8.40 16.18
C GLY A 285 -6.94 -7.25 15.38
N SER A 286 -7.59 -6.86 14.29
CA SER A 286 -7.14 -5.80 13.38
C SER A 286 -8.32 -5.22 12.62
N ASP A 287 -8.30 -3.92 12.39
CA ASP A 287 -9.16 -3.19 11.46
C ASP A 287 -8.81 -3.46 9.97
N LYS A 288 -7.73 -4.20 9.73
CA LYS A 288 -7.21 -4.56 8.39
C LYS A 288 -6.99 -6.07 8.29
N PRO A 289 -8.07 -6.89 8.35
CA PRO A 289 -7.95 -8.34 8.36
C PRO A 289 -7.46 -8.89 7.01
N ASP A 290 -6.46 -9.78 7.03
CA ASP A 290 -6.13 -10.60 5.87
C ASP A 290 -7.03 -11.84 5.83
N LEU A 291 -7.99 -11.87 4.92
CA LEU A 291 -8.98 -12.93 4.79
C LEU A 291 -8.52 -14.11 3.91
N ARG A 292 -7.30 -14.06 3.37
CA ARG A 292 -6.70 -15.15 2.58
C ARG A 292 -6.20 -16.31 3.43
N ILE A 293 -6.06 -16.10 4.74
CA ILE A 293 -5.54 -17.11 5.66
C ILE A 293 -6.54 -18.28 5.76
N ALA A 294 -6.04 -19.51 5.59
CA ALA A 294 -6.83 -20.72 5.61
C ALA A 294 -7.71 -20.82 6.87
N GLY A 295 -9.00 -21.13 6.69
CA GLY A 295 -9.99 -21.22 7.76
C GLY A 295 -10.30 -19.90 8.47
N GLU A 296 -9.91 -18.77 7.87
CA GLU A 296 -10.00 -17.40 8.45
C GLU A 296 -9.30 -17.25 9.81
N MET A 297 -8.96 -18.30 10.52
CA MET A 297 -8.28 -18.35 11.83
C MET A 297 -8.80 -17.24 12.78
N LYS A 298 -10.11 -17.30 13.09
CA LYS A 298 -10.78 -16.28 13.93
C LYS A 298 -10.34 -16.37 15.39
N ILE A 299 -10.35 -15.21 16.02
CA ILE A 299 -10.22 -15.08 17.48
C ILE A 299 -11.54 -15.46 18.11
N GLU A 300 -11.51 -16.32 19.12
CA GLU A 300 -12.67 -16.69 19.91
C GLU A 300 -12.49 -16.24 21.37
N ASN A 301 -13.48 -15.50 21.89
CA ASN A 301 -13.52 -15.12 23.29
C ASN A 301 -14.00 -16.31 24.11
N ILE A 302 -13.22 -16.70 25.12
CA ILE A 302 -13.47 -17.82 26.02
C ILE A 302 -13.61 -17.39 27.50
N SER A 303 -13.74 -16.09 27.76
CA SER A 303 -13.77 -15.53 29.12
C SER A 303 -14.78 -16.23 30.01
N GLU A 304 -16.03 -16.41 29.55
CA GLU A 304 -17.09 -17.08 30.32
C GLU A 304 -16.79 -18.55 30.62
N ILE A 305 -16.01 -19.22 29.72
CA ILE A 305 -15.64 -20.62 29.90
C ILE A 305 -14.54 -20.76 30.95
N VAL A 306 -13.54 -19.86 30.91
CA VAL A 306 -12.32 -20.02 31.74
C VAL A 306 -12.38 -19.22 33.06
N LYS A 307 -13.38 -18.36 33.24
CA LYS A 307 -13.57 -17.57 34.47
C LYS A 307 -13.63 -18.43 35.73
N VAL A 308 -14.22 -19.63 35.61
CA VAL A 308 -14.38 -20.59 36.72
C VAL A 308 -13.16 -21.51 36.91
N SER A 309 -12.10 -21.35 36.13
CA SER A 309 -10.87 -22.15 36.25
C SER A 309 -10.02 -21.76 37.45
N GLU A 310 -9.19 -22.69 37.94
CA GLU A 310 -8.22 -22.44 38.99
C GLU A 310 -6.99 -21.64 38.52
N PHE A 311 -6.93 -21.30 37.24
CA PHE A 311 -5.81 -20.54 36.66
C PHE A 311 -6.02 -19.04 36.89
N LYS A 312 -5.43 -18.52 37.96
CA LYS A 312 -5.58 -17.12 38.42
C LYS A 312 -5.31 -16.06 37.35
N VAL A 313 -4.42 -16.35 36.37
CA VAL A 313 -4.13 -15.41 35.29
C VAL A 313 -5.38 -15.12 34.46
N PHE A 314 -6.30 -16.09 34.30
CA PHE A 314 -7.58 -15.88 33.60
C PHE A 314 -8.57 -15.14 34.47
N SER A 315 -8.82 -15.63 35.70
CA SER A 315 -9.79 -15.01 36.60
C SER A 315 -9.42 -13.56 36.93
N ASP A 316 -8.16 -13.31 37.30
CA ASP A 316 -7.69 -11.95 37.63
C ASP A 316 -7.85 -10.98 36.44
N ALA A 317 -7.53 -11.42 35.21
CA ALA A 317 -7.71 -10.60 34.01
C ALA A 317 -9.19 -10.25 33.77
N ILE A 318 -10.09 -11.24 33.89
CA ILE A 318 -11.52 -11.08 33.65
C ILE A 318 -12.17 -10.22 34.75
N ASP A 319 -11.81 -10.44 36.01
CA ASP A 319 -12.35 -9.69 37.16
C ASP A 319 -11.92 -8.21 37.11
N ASN A 320 -10.81 -7.90 36.45
CA ASN A 320 -10.36 -6.53 36.16
C ASN A 320 -10.92 -5.95 34.85
N GLY A 321 -11.98 -6.54 34.28
CA GLY A 321 -12.64 -6.05 33.07
C GLY A 321 -11.94 -6.42 31.76
N GLY A 322 -10.91 -7.25 31.81
CA GLY A 322 -10.23 -7.78 30.63
C GLY A 322 -10.91 -9.02 30.03
N ILE A 323 -10.22 -9.72 29.14
CA ILE A 323 -10.73 -10.93 28.48
C ILE A 323 -9.68 -12.06 28.47
N ALA A 324 -10.16 -13.29 28.26
CA ALA A 324 -9.37 -14.42 27.78
C ALA A 324 -9.90 -14.80 26.39
N ALA A 325 -9.00 -14.87 25.40
CA ALA A 325 -9.34 -15.21 24.04
C ALA A 325 -8.22 -16.03 23.38
N GLY A 326 -8.53 -16.69 22.28
CA GLY A 326 -7.54 -17.54 21.60
C GLY A 326 -7.77 -17.64 20.10
N ILE A 327 -6.82 -18.29 19.44
CA ILE A 327 -6.87 -18.68 18.02
C ILE A 327 -6.50 -20.14 17.86
N LYS A 328 -7.11 -20.80 16.86
CA LYS A 328 -6.85 -22.20 16.54
C LYS A 328 -5.93 -22.32 15.33
N LEU A 329 -4.88 -23.12 15.46
CA LEU A 329 -4.06 -23.61 14.35
C LEU A 329 -4.45 -25.07 14.06
N SER A 330 -5.03 -25.31 12.89
CA SER A 330 -5.56 -26.62 12.52
C SER A 330 -4.51 -27.51 11.88
N SER A 331 -4.45 -28.77 12.33
CA SER A 331 -3.73 -29.89 11.69
C SER A 331 -2.27 -29.58 11.34
N LYS A 332 -1.56 -28.84 12.20
CA LYS A 332 -0.14 -28.54 12.04
C LYS A 332 0.66 -29.08 13.22
N GLU A 333 1.80 -29.70 12.91
CA GLU A 333 2.71 -30.14 13.96
C GLU A 333 3.41 -28.93 14.61
N VAL A 334 3.10 -28.69 15.88
CA VAL A 334 3.69 -27.63 16.67
C VAL A 334 4.71 -28.24 17.65
N SER A 335 6.01 -28.02 17.35
CA SER A 335 7.10 -28.45 18.23
C SER A 335 7.27 -27.50 19.41
N ARG A 336 7.94 -27.97 20.48
CA ARG A 336 8.27 -27.13 21.64
C ARG A 336 9.06 -25.88 21.26
N LYS A 337 10.00 -26.01 20.32
CA LYS A 337 10.79 -24.87 19.81
C LYS A 337 9.91 -23.78 19.17
N ILE A 338 8.87 -24.20 18.44
CA ILE A 338 7.90 -23.25 17.85
C ILE A 338 7.13 -22.55 18.97
N ILE A 339 6.62 -23.28 19.97
CA ILE A 339 5.90 -22.71 21.11
C ILE A 339 6.77 -21.71 21.87
N ASP A 340 8.02 -22.05 22.14
CA ASP A 340 8.98 -21.16 22.81
C ASP A 340 9.19 -19.88 21.98
N GLY A 341 9.34 -19.99 20.65
CA GLY A 341 9.44 -18.85 19.72
C GLY A 341 8.19 -17.96 19.69
N LEU A 342 7.00 -18.55 19.72
CA LEU A 342 5.73 -17.83 19.78
C LEU A 342 5.54 -17.15 21.16
N THR A 343 5.99 -17.80 22.23
CA THR A 343 5.98 -17.22 23.58
C THR A 343 6.88 -15.98 23.65
N GLU A 344 8.10 -16.04 23.13
CA GLU A 344 8.97 -14.86 23.03
C GLU A 344 8.38 -13.77 22.13
N PHE A 345 7.63 -14.14 21.09
CA PHE A 345 6.94 -13.19 20.23
C PHE A 345 5.87 -12.40 21.00
N VAL A 346 5.00 -13.07 21.79
CA VAL A 346 3.94 -12.37 22.53
C VAL A 346 4.46 -11.57 23.72
N LYS A 347 5.63 -11.91 24.28
CA LYS A 347 6.31 -11.10 25.30
C LYS A 347 6.64 -9.69 24.80
N LYS A 348 6.90 -9.51 23.51
CA LYS A 348 7.14 -8.18 22.91
C LYS A 348 5.94 -7.25 23.04
N PHE A 349 4.75 -7.81 23.19
CA PHE A 349 3.50 -7.08 23.43
C PHE A 349 3.17 -6.96 24.93
N GLY A 350 4.10 -7.34 25.82
CA GLY A 350 3.97 -7.20 27.27
C GLY A 350 3.13 -8.28 27.95
N PHE A 351 3.01 -9.48 27.35
CA PHE A 351 2.44 -10.67 28.00
C PHE A 351 3.52 -11.46 28.73
N GLY A 352 3.19 -12.04 29.88
CA GLY A 352 4.11 -12.87 30.65
C GLY A 352 4.38 -14.25 30.02
N GLY A 353 3.48 -14.72 29.12
CA GLY A 353 3.58 -16.01 28.45
C GLY A 353 2.44 -16.24 27.49
N LEU A 354 2.47 -17.37 26.80
CA LEU A 354 1.45 -17.84 25.86
C LEU A 354 0.84 -19.13 26.39
N GLY A 355 -0.47 -19.10 26.70
CA GLY A 355 -1.23 -20.31 26.99
C GLY A 355 -1.48 -21.11 25.71
N TYR A 356 -1.51 -22.44 25.81
CA TYR A 356 -1.90 -23.26 24.67
C TYR A 356 -2.55 -24.57 25.12
N LEU A 357 -3.40 -25.15 24.26
CA LEU A 357 -3.95 -26.51 24.36
C LEU A 357 -3.65 -27.23 23.05
N LYS A 358 -2.83 -28.29 23.09
CA LYS A 358 -2.54 -29.14 21.93
C LYS A 358 -3.32 -30.44 22.05
N PHE A 359 -4.18 -30.73 21.11
CA PHE A 359 -5.00 -31.93 21.01
C PHE A 359 -4.24 -33.00 20.22
N ASN A 360 -3.67 -33.99 20.90
CA ASN A 360 -2.86 -35.03 20.27
C ASN A 360 -3.75 -36.08 19.54
N GLU A 361 -3.14 -36.83 18.63
CA GLU A 361 -3.82 -37.89 17.86
C GLU A 361 -4.42 -39.01 18.75
N ASP A 362 -3.78 -39.29 19.90
CA ASP A 362 -4.25 -40.26 20.89
C ASP A 362 -5.43 -39.74 21.75
N GLY A 363 -5.88 -38.50 21.53
CA GLY A 363 -6.94 -37.85 22.27
C GLY A 363 -6.49 -37.16 23.57
N SER A 364 -5.22 -37.25 23.92
CA SER A 364 -4.67 -36.51 25.08
C SER A 364 -4.54 -35.00 24.78
N VAL A 365 -4.61 -34.18 25.83
CA VAL A 365 -4.39 -32.72 25.73
C VAL A 365 -3.10 -32.34 26.40
N GLN A 366 -2.16 -31.82 25.62
CA GLN A 366 -0.88 -31.33 26.13
C GLN A 366 -0.93 -29.81 26.35
N SER A 367 -0.64 -29.38 27.59
CA SER A 367 -0.64 -27.94 27.93
C SER A 367 0.05 -27.73 29.29
N PRO A 368 0.77 -26.61 29.48
CA PRO A 368 1.32 -26.25 30.81
C PRO A 368 0.21 -25.80 31.78
N ILE A 369 -0.96 -25.40 31.28
CA ILE A 369 -2.08 -24.91 32.08
C ILE A 369 -3.18 -25.96 32.30
N VAL A 370 -3.08 -27.17 31.70
CA VAL A 370 -4.10 -28.21 31.78
C VAL A 370 -4.46 -28.61 33.22
N LYS A 371 -3.49 -28.58 34.12
CA LYS A 371 -3.68 -28.91 35.54
C LYS A 371 -4.60 -27.94 36.31
N PHE A 372 -4.90 -26.79 35.75
CA PHE A 372 -5.80 -25.77 36.30
C PHE A 372 -7.18 -25.77 35.62
N LEU A 373 -7.36 -26.61 34.60
CA LEU A 373 -8.58 -26.71 33.82
C LEU A 373 -9.20 -28.09 34.07
N ASN A 374 -10.45 -28.13 34.47
CA ASN A 374 -11.18 -29.41 34.53
C ASN A 374 -11.64 -29.87 33.15
N ASP A 375 -12.08 -31.11 33.04
CA ASP A 375 -12.50 -31.72 31.77
C ASP A 375 -13.65 -30.95 31.09
N GLU A 376 -14.57 -30.39 31.86
CA GLU A 376 -15.69 -29.58 31.38
C GLU A 376 -15.22 -28.29 30.68
N ILE A 377 -14.25 -27.60 31.27
CA ILE A 377 -13.65 -26.39 30.68
C ILE A 377 -12.95 -26.76 29.38
N ILE A 378 -12.15 -27.84 29.37
CA ILE A 378 -11.43 -28.30 28.18
C ILE A 378 -12.41 -28.65 27.04
N GLU A 379 -13.49 -29.40 27.33
CA GLU A 379 -14.49 -29.76 26.33
C GLU A 379 -15.26 -28.54 25.83
N ASN A 380 -15.58 -27.56 26.69
CA ASN A 380 -16.22 -26.31 26.28
C ASN A 380 -15.30 -25.48 25.38
N ILE A 381 -13.98 -25.39 25.67
CA ILE A 381 -13.01 -24.75 24.81
C ILE A 381 -12.92 -25.48 23.46
N LYS A 382 -12.80 -26.80 23.48
CA LYS A 382 -12.77 -27.63 22.29
C LYS A 382 -13.98 -27.41 21.39
N LYS A 383 -15.19 -27.40 21.99
CA LYS A 383 -16.44 -27.11 21.28
C LYS A 383 -16.47 -25.70 20.70
N LYS A 384 -16.02 -24.68 21.47
CA LYS A 384 -16.02 -23.28 21.05
C LYS A 384 -15.14 -23.07 19.82
N PHE A 385 -13.99 -23.75 19.75
CA PHE A 385 -13.08 -23.68 18.61
C PHE A 385 -13.33 -24.74 17.53
N GLU A 386 -14.32 -25.61 17.71
CA GLU A 386 -14.50 -26.78 16.84
C GLU A 386 -13.16 -27.51 16.65
N ALA A 387 -12.45 -27.75 17.75
CA ALA A 387 -11.10 -28.31 17.69
C ALA A 387 -11.14 -29.82 17.55
N GLU A 388 -10.28 -30.33 16.67
CA GLU A 388 -10.11 -31.75 16.39
C GLU A 388 -8.72 -32.23 16.84
N LYS A 389 -8.46 -33.52 16.67
CA LYS A 389 -7.14 -34.10 16.88
C LYS A 389 -6.12 -33.47 15.93
N GLY A 390 -4.94 -33.18 16.43
CA GLY A 390 -3.89 -32.48 15.67
C GLY A 390 -3.96 -30.95 15.74
N ASP A 391 -5.04 -30.36 16.30
CA ASP A 391 -5.20 -28.92 16.44
C ASP A 391 -4.45 -28.37 17.66
N THR A 392 -4.03 -27.12 17.59
CA THR A 392 -3.46 -26.38 18.72
C THR A 392 -4.19 -25.05 18.88
N ILE A 393 -4.71 -24.77 20.08
CA ILE A 393 -5.31 -23.49 20.43
C ILE A 393 -4.29 -22.69 21.24
N PHE A 394 -4.03 -21.43 20.81
CA PHE A 394 -3.20 -20.49 21.53
C PHE A 394 -4.08 -19.47 22.24
N ILE A 395 -3.77 -19.13 23.51
CA ILE A 395 -4.63 -18.33 24.39
C ILE A 395 -3.83 -17.21 25.03
N LEU A 396 -4.39 -16.00 25.01
CA LEU A 396 -3.92 -14.85 25.78
C LEU A 396 -5.04 -14.34 26.71
N SER A 397 -4.67 -13.68 27.80
CA SER A 397 -5.61 -13.00 28.69
C SER A 397 -5.02 -11.71 29.24
N GLY A 398 -5.87 -10.70 29.44
CA GLY A 398 -5.48 -9.36 29.88
C GLY A 398 -6.46 -8.28 29.42
N GLU A 399 -5.97 -7.06 29.28
CA GLU A 399 -6.73 -5.95 28.75
C GLU A 399 -7.24 -6.27 27.33
N ARG A 400 -8.54 -5.96 27.07
CA ARG A 400 -9.27 -6.43 25.89
C ARG A 400 -8.57 -6.11 24.56
N MET A 401 -8.27 -4.82 24.31
CA MET A 401 -7.70 -4.41 23.02
C MET A 401 -6.30 -4.97 22.83
N LYS A 402 -5.50 -5.01 23.90
CA LYS A 402 -4.16 -5.58 23.89
C LYS A 402 -4.18 -7.08 23.54
N VAL A 403 -5.13 -7.84 24.13
CA VAL A 403 -5.30 -9.28 23.82
C VAL A 403 -5.68 -9.46 22.35
N LEU A 404 -6.70 -8.74 21.86
CA LEU A 404 -7.18 -8.86 20.48
C LEU A 404 -6.07 -8.52 19.48
N GLN A 405 -5.41 -7.38 19.63
CA GLN A 405 -4.33 -6.96 18.72
C GLN A 405 -3.15 -7.94 18.74
N SER A 406 -2.79 -8.45 19.91
CA SER A 406 -1.67 -9.40 20.01
C SER A 406 -2.01 -10.77 19.40
N LEU A 407 -3.26 -11.23 19.55
CA LEU A 407 -3.74 -12.43 18.84
C LEU A 407 -3.81 -12.21 17.34
N GLY A 408 -4.19 -11.00 16.88
CA GLY A 408 -4.13 -10.61 15.47
C GLY A 408 -2.70 -10.70 14.91
N GLN A 409 -1.70 -10.20 15.64
CA GLN A 409 -0.30 -10.33 15.24
C GLN A 409 0.19 -11.79 15.28
N LEU A 410 -0.24 -12.56 16.29
CA LEU A 410 0.07 -13.99 16.39
C LEU A 410 -0.55 -14.78 15.22
N ARG A 411 -1.76 -14.43 14.80
CA ARG A 411 -2.45 -14.99 13.62
C ARG A 411 -1.61 -14.80 12.35
N LEU A 412 -1.12 -13.58 12.09
CA LEU A 412 -0.27 -13.29 10.93
C LEU A 412 1.07 -14.04 11.01
N ARG A 413 1.65 -14.13 12.21
CA ARG A 413 2.89 -14.89 12.43
C ARG A 413 2.70 -16.38 12.14
N LEU A 414 1.63 -16.99 12.64
CA LEU A 414 1.30 -18.39 12.35
C LEU A 414 1.03 -18.61 10.86
N ALA A 415 0.30 -17.70 10.21
CA ALA A 415 0.05 -17.79 8.79
C ALA A 415 1.35 -17.79 7.96
N SER A 416 2.32 -16.96 8.34
CA SER A 416 3.64 -16.91 7.72
C SER A 416 4.47 -18.17 8.00
N ASP A 417 4.58 -18.59 9.29
CA ASP A 417 5.43 -19.71 9.69
C ASP A 417 4.95 -21.05 9.10
N PHE A 418 3.65 -21.19 8.83
CA PHE A 418 3.04 -22.41 8.31
C PHE A 418 2.53 -22.30 6.88
N ALA A 419 2.83 -21.21 6.17
CA ALA A 419 2.41 -20.94 4.79
C ALA A 419 0.89 -21.16 4.58
N LEU A 420 0.06 -20.51 5.42
CA LEU A 420 -1.40 -20.66 5.42
C LEU A 420 -2.11 -19.63 4.54
N THR A 421 -1.38 -18.69 3.95
CA THR A 421 -1.96 -17.63 3.11
C THR A 421 -2.02 -18.08 1.65
N ASP A 422 -3.18 -17.96 1.02
CA ASP A 422 -3.34 -18.17 -0.42
C ASP A 422 -2.99 -16.88 -1.17
N GLU A 423 -1.76 -16.81 -1.66
CA GLU A 423 -1.24 -15.62 -2.36
C GLU A 423 -1.89 -15.38 -3.75
N SER A 424 -2.69 -16.33 -4.26
CA SER A 424 -3.39 -16.18 -5.54
C SER A 424 -4.70 -15.40 -5.41
N ARG A 425 -5.22 -15.23 -4.19
CA ARG A 425 -6.51 -14.59 -3.92
C ARG A 425 -6.39 -13.09 -3.69
N PHE A 426 -7.44 -12.39 -4.09
CA PHE A 426 -7.66 -10.97 -3.81
C PHE A 426 -8.95 -10.83 -2.99
N GLU A 427 -8.80 -10.69 -1.68
CA GLU A 427 -9.92 -10.62 -0.73
C GLU A 427 -10.15 -9.17 -0.31
N PHE A 428 -11.19 -8.58 -0.89
CA PHE A 428 -11.66 -7.25 -0.56
C PHE A 428 -12.67 -7.30 0.57
N VAL A 429 -12.55 -6.39 1.54
CA VAL A 429 -13.53 -6.22 2.61
C VAL A 429 -13.64 -4.76 3.01
N TRP A 430 -14.86 -4.25 3.05
CA TRP A 430 -15.17 -2.97 3.69
C TRP A 430 -15.22 -3.16 5.19
N VAL A 431 -14.40 -2.41 5.91
CA VAL A 431 -14.54 -2.22 7.37
C VAL A 431 -15.26 -0.91 7.59
N ILE A 432 -16.37 -0.96 8.33
CA ILE A 432 -17.31 0.15 8.52
C ILE A 432 -17.56 0.38 10.01
N ASP A 433 -18.25 1.47 10.33
CA ASP A 433 -18.71 1.75 11.69
C ASP A 433 -17.59 1.93 12.71
N PHE A 434 -16.52 2.62 12.28
CA PHE A 434 -15.41 2.96 13.17
C PHE A 434 -15.87 3.84 14.34
N PRO A 435 -15.18 3.82 15.49
CA PRO A 435 -15.35 4.85 16.51
C PRO A 435 -15.11 6.25 15.92
N LEU A 436 -15.91 7.24 16.32
CA LEU A 436 -15.68 8.63 15.91
C LEU A 436 -14.58 9.29 16.74
N PHE A 437 -14.55 8.94 18.02
CA PHE A 437 -13.63 9.50 19.01
C PHE A 437 -12.90 8.39 19.77
N ARG A 438 -11.70 8.74 20.23
CA ARG A 438 -10.91 7.98 21.19
C ARG A 438 -10.52 8.90 22.35
N TYR A 439 -10.74 8.44 23.58
CA TYR A 439 -10.26 9.13 24.76
C TYR A 439 -8.82 8.71 25.09
N GLU A 440 -7.95 9.67 25.32
CA GLU A 440 -6.57 9.43 25.73
C GLU A 440 -6.41 9.77 27.21
N GLU A 441 -6.22 8.75 28.05
CA GLU A 441 -6.09 8.89 29.50
C GLU A 441 -4.89 9.78 29.93
N GLU A 442 -3.77 9.73 29.17
CA GLU A 442 -2.58 10.52 29.47
C GLU A 442 -2.84 12.02 29.28
N ASP A 443 -3.54 12.38 28.21
CA ASP A 443 -3.86 13.77 27.85
C ASP A 443 -5.20 14.24 28.44
N LYS A 444 -6.01 13.34 28.97
CA LYS A 444 -7.37 13.56 29.48
C LYS A 444 -8.28 14.29 28.50
N ARG A 445 -8.22 13.89 27.22
CA ARG A 445 -9.00 14.50 26.15
C ARG A 445 -9.36 13.50 25.06
N PHE A 446 -10.36 13.88 24.25
CA PHE A 446 -10.75 13.13 23.06
C PHE A 446 -9.92 13.54 21.84
N TYR A 447 -9.67 12.58 20.98
CA TYR A 447 -9.16 12.74 19.63
C TYR A 447 -10.17 12.19 18.63
N ALA A 448 -10.27 12.80 17.45
CA ALA A 448 -10.98 12.20 16.35
C ALA A 448 -10.15 11.01 15.81
N GLU A 449 -10.78 9.85 15.64
CA GLU A 449 -10.07 8.64 15.23
C GLU A 449 -9.65 8.69 13.76
N HIS A 450 -10.46 9.34 12.90
CA HIS A 450 -10.15 9.57 11.50
C HIS A 450 -10.05 11.08 11.22
N HIS A 451 -11.06 11.65 10.57
CA HIS A 451 -11.06 13.05 10.16
C HIS A 451 -12.14 13.85 10.89
N VAL A 452 -11.83 15.09 11.30
CA VAL A 452 -12.72 15.95 12.08
C VAL A 452 -14.01 16.37 11.34
N PHE A 453 -14.09 16.15 10.02
CA PHE A 453 -15.30 16.38 9.22
C PHE A 453 -16.13 15.13 8.98
N THR A 454 -15.83 14.01 9.63
CA THR A 454 -16.57 12.76 9.50
C THR A 454 -17.91 12.83 10.22
N MET A 455 -19.00 12.49 9.53
CA MET A 455 -20.34 12.50 10.07
C MET A 455 -20.53 11.35 11.06
N PRO A 456 -21.00 11.59 12.30
CA PRO A 456 -21.48 10.53 13.16
C PRO A 456 -22.70 9.83 12.55
N LYS A 457 -22.93 8.57 12.87
CA LYS A 457 -24.19 7.89 12.52
C LYS A 457 -25.38 8.52 13.26
N ASP A 458 -26.52 8.57 12.61
CA ASP A 458 -27.71 9.28 13.09
C ASP A 458 -28.14 8.86 14.48
N ASP A 459 -28.11 7.56 14.80
CA ASP A 459 -28.47 7.00 16.11
C ASP A 459 -27.59 7.51 17.26
N TYR A 460 -26.38 7.98 16.94
CA TYR A 460 -25.37 8.44 17.90
C TYR A 460 -25.28 9.96 18.04
N ILE A 461 -25.94 10.75 17.20
CA ILE A 461 -25.90 12.23 17.25
C ILE A 461 -26.28 12.77 18.62
N LYS A 462 -27.22 12.11 19.31
CA LYS A 462 -27.65 12.47 20.68
C LYS A 462 -26.54 12.45 21.72
N TYR A 463 -25.50 11.60 21.51
CA TYR A 463 -24.37 11.49 22.45
C TYR A 463 -23.32 12.59 22.27
N LEU A 464 -23.42 13.41 21.22
CA LEU A 464 -22.52 14.57 21.04
C LEU A 464 -22.69 15.65 22.13
N ASP A 465 -23.81 15.60 22.89
CA ASP A 465 -24.05 16.49 24.02
C ASP A 465 -23.75 15.83 25.39
N SER A 466 -23.28 14.58 25.39
CA SER A 466 -22.95 13.85 26.61
C SER A 466 -21.67 14.40 27.26
N LYS A 467 -21.55 14.15 28.58
CA LYS A 467 -20.34 14.40 29.37
C LYS A 467 -19.66 13.12 29.82
N GLU A 468 -20.29 11.98 29.55
CA GLU A 468 -19.80 10.67 29.94
C GLU A 468 -18.85 10.14 28.89
N ILE A 469 -17.63 9.80 29.30
CA ILE A 469 -16.55 9.32 28.38
C ILE A 469 -17.05 8.11 27.58
N ASN A 470 -17.66 7.12 28.25
CA ASN A 470 -18.12 5.90 27.59
C ASN A 470 -19.19 6.15 26.52
N GLU A 471 -20.08 7.14 26.73
CA GLU A 471 -21.11 7.50 25.75
C GLU A 471 -20.47 8.16 24.51
N ILE A 472 -19.48 9.05 24.70
CA ILE A 472 -18.77 9.71 23.62
C ILE A 472 -17.93 8.68 22.82
N GLU A 473 -17.23 7.76 23.48
CA GLU A 473 -16.47 6.68 22.81
C GLU A 473 -17.37 5.67 22.09
N SER A 474 -18.62 5.54 22.51
CA SER A 474 -19.59 4.67 21.83
C SER A 474 -20.03 5.20 20.47
N ILE A 475 -19.80 6.49 20.17
CA ILE A 475 -20.25 7.14 18.94
C ILE A 475 -19.58 6.47 17.73
N ARG A 476 -20.40 5.95 16.82
CA ARG A 476 -19.94 5.37 15.55
C ARG A 476 -20.00 6.39 14.42
N ALA A 477 -18.99 6.36 13.59
CA ALA A 477 -18.82 7.24 12.45
C ALA A 477 -19.36 6.62 11.15
N ASN A 478 -19.86 7.45 10.24
CA ASN A 478 -20.06 7.08 8.83
C ASN A 478 -18.72 7.09 8.09
N CYS A 479 -17.79 6.27 8.59
CA CYS A 479 -16.44 6.09 8.09
C CYS A 479 -16.24 4.65 7.62
N TYR A 480 -15.43 4.47 6.61
CA TYR A 480 -15.19 3.19 5.97
C TYR A 480 -13.79 3.11 5.39
N ASP A 481 -13.16 1.95 5.56
CA ASP A 481 -11.91 1.59 4.93
C ASP A 481 -12.12 0.36 4.04
N LEU A 482 -11.56 0.39 2.82
CA LEU A 482 -11.46 -0.80 2.00
C LEU A 482 -10.13 -1.47 2.23
N VAL A 483 -10.20 -2.70 2.71
CA VAL A 483 -9.04 -3.56 2.97
C VAL A 483 -8.91 -4.58 1.86
N LEU A 484 -7.71 -4.73 1.32
CA LEU A 484 -7.35 -5.77 0.37
C LEU A 484 -6.16 -6.55 0.91
N ASN A 485 -6.34 -7.85 1.15
CA ASN A 485 -5.25 -8.73 1.56
C ASN A 485 -4.49 -8.25 2.81
N GLY A 486 -5.21 -7.72 3.80
CA GLY A 486 -4.60 -7.21 5.03
C GLY A 486 -4.03 -5.79 4.92
N HIS A 487 -4.22 -5.10 3.80
CA HIS A 487 -3.80 -3.73 3.58
C HIS A 487 -4.99 -2.81 3.36
N GLU A 488 -5.07 -1.73 4.12
CA GLU A 488 -5.98 -0.61 3.80
C GLU A 488 -5.53 0.02 2.49
N ILE A 489 -6.38 -0.05 1.47
CA ILE A 489 -6.12 0.55 0.16
C ILE A 489 -6.94 1.81 -0.08
N THR A 490 -8.02 2.01 0.67
CA THR A 490 -8.91 3.15 0.56
C THR A 490 -9.43 3.53 1.93
N SER A 491 -9.53 4.81 2.22
CA SER A 491 -10.24 5.34 3.38
C SER A 491 -11.18 6.46 2.96
N GLY A 492 -12.36 6.54 3.59
CA GLY A 492 -13.35 7.54 3.28
C GLY A 492 -14.42 7.70 4.35
N SER A 493 -15.29 8.70 4.16
CA SER A 493 -16.44 8.92 5.04
C SER A 493 -17.53 9.74 4.36
N ILE A 494 -18.74 9.71 4.93
CA ILE A 494 -19.73 10.74 4.72
C ILE A 494 -19.35 11.94 5.60
N ARG A 495 -19.48 13.16 5.05
CA ARG A 495 -18.97 14.37 5.69
C ARG A 495 -20.04 15.10 6.47
N ILE A 496 -19.62 15.79 7.53
CA ILE A 496 -20.48 16.73 8.23
C ILE A 496 -20.75 17.92 7.30
N HIS A 497 -22.00 18.17 6.99
CA HIS A 497 -22.46 19.32 6.21
C HIS A 497 -23.29 20.31 7.04
N LYS A 498 -23.64 19.93 8.28
CA LYS A 498 -24.43 20.75 9.22
C LYS A 498 -23.51 21.46 10.21
N PRO A 499 -23.48 22.81 10.23
CA PRO A 499 -22.57 23.57 11.10
C PRO A 499 -22.75 23.27 12.60
N GLU A 500 -23.97 22.99 13.06
CA GLU A 500 -24.26 22.67 14.45
C GLU A 500 -23.63 21.34 14.90
N ILE A 501 -23.59 20.34 14.02
CA ILE A 501 -22.90 19.05 14.30
C ILE A 501 -21.41 19.26 14.32
N GLN A 502 -20.86 20.01 13.34
CA GLN A 502 -19.45 20.29 13.27
C GLN A 502 -18.92 21.01 14.51
N LYS A 503 -19.70 21.97 15.03
CA LYS A 503 -19.34 22.69 16.25
C LYS A 503 -19.26 21.74 17.46
N LYS A 504 -20.19 20.81 17.59
CA LYS A 504 -20.17 19.81 18.68
C LYS A 504 -18.94 18.91 18.60
N VAL A 505 -18.62 18.40 17.39
CA VAL A 505 -17.42 17.57 17.15
C VAL A 505 -16.15 18.34 17.54
N PHE A 506 -16.02 19.60 17.13
CA PHE A 506 -14.87 20.45 17.52
C PHE A 506 -14.79 20.66 19.04
N SER A 507 -15.92 20.87 19.70
CA SER A 507 -15.97 21.05 21.15
C SER A 507 -15.49 19.80 21.90
N ILE A 508 -15.88 18.61 21.46
CA ILE A 508 -15.48 17.32 22.08
C ILE A 508 -13.96 17.13 22.00
N ILE A 509 -13.34 17.45 20.86
CA ILE A 509 -11.88 17.33 20.71
C ILE A 509 -11.11 18.53 21.27
N GLY A 510 -11.81 19.47 21.95
CA GLY A 510 -11.19 20.59 22.65
C GLY A 510 -10.72 21.75 21.75
N LEU A 511 -11.24 21.88 20.51
CA LEU A 511 -10.99 23.02 19.65
C LEU A 511 -11.90 24.20 20.03
N THR A 512 -11.30 25.35 20.33
CA THR A 512 -12.06 26.59 20.51
C THR A 512 -12.60 27.13 19.18
N ASP A 513 -13.62 28.00 19.24
CA ASP A 513 -14.19 28.64 18.04
C ASP A 513 -13.11 29.44 17.27
N GLU A 514 -12.16 30.08 17.97
CA GLU A 514 -11.04 30.83 17.40
C GLU A 514 -10.06 29.90 16.68
N GLU A 515 -9.69 28.79 17.31
CA GLU A 515 -8.78 27.81 16.71
C GLU A 515 -9.42 27.14 15.49
N ALA A 516 -10.70 26.74 15.59
CA ALA A 516 -11.45 26.18 14.47
C ALA A 516 -11.50 27.18 13.28
N LYS A 517 -11.77 28.47 13.57
CA LYS A 517 -11.76 29.52 12.55
C LYS A 517 -10.37 29.74 11.96
N MET A 518 -9.33 29.70 12.78
CA MET A 518 -7.96 29.88 12.30
C MET A 518 -7.54 28.73 11.36
N LYS A 519 -7.86 27.49 11.73
CA LYS A 519 -7.46 26.28 10.97
C LYS A 519 -8.37 26.04 9.77
N PHE A 520 -9.67 26.11 9.95
CA PHE A 520 -10.70 25.66 9.01
C PHE A 520 -11.68 26.76 8.58
N GLY A 521 -11.40 28.04 8.90
CA GLY A 521 -12.35 29.13 8.71
C GLY A 521 -12.92 29.26 7.30
N PHE A 522 -12.12 28.97 6.27
CA PHE A 522 -12.58 29.11 4.88
C PHE A 522 -13.58 28.00 4.46
N ILE A 523 -13.45 26.77 4.93
CA ILE A 523 -14.45 25.73 4.66
C ILE A 523 -15.70 25.93 5.53
N LEU A 524 -15.54 26.35 6.78
CA LEU A 524 -16.68 26.68 7.66
C LEU A 524 -17.48 27.88 7.11
N GLU A 525 -16.81 28.85 6.47
CA GLU A 525 -17.48 29.95 5.79
C GLU A 525 -18.23 29.44 4.55
N ALA A 526 -17.62 28.58 3.74
CA ALA A 526 -18.25 27.99 2.56
C ALA A 526 -19.53 27.22 2.94
N PHE A 527 -19.52 26.48 4.03
CA PHE A 527 -20.68 25.70 4.49
C PHE A 527 -21.92 26.53 4.83
N LYS A 528 -21.75 27.83 5.13
CA LYS A 528 -22.86 28.75 5.36
C LYS A 528 -23.71 28.99 4.10
N TYR A 529 -23.16 28.72 2.93
CA TYR A 529 -23.80 28.96 1.64
C TYR A 529 -24.45 27.70 1.05
N GLY A 530 -24.80 26.72 1.90
CA GLY A 530 -25.56 25.55 1.49
C GLY A 530 -24.70 24.37 1.06
N ALA A 531 -23.92 23.82 1.97
CA ALA A 531 -23.21 22.59 1.71
C ALA A 531 -24.19 21.41 1.54
N PRO A 532 -24.13 20.66 0.43
CA PRO A 532 -24.94 19.46 0.25
C PRO A 532 -24.48 18.35 1.18
N PRO A 533 -25.31 17.34 1.50
CA PRO A 533 -24.80 16.06 1.98
C PRO A 533 -23.79 15.52 0.97
N HIS A 534 -22.60 15.11 1.41
CA HIS A 534 -21.55 14.64 0.53
C HIS A 534 -20.66 13.63 1.21
N GLY A 535 -19.97 12.85 0.42
CA GLY A 535 -19.03 11.84 0.87
C GLY A 535 -18.05 11.45 -0.22
N GLY A 536 -16.98 10.82 0.18
CA GLY A 536 -15.95 10.40 -0.76
C GLY A 536 -14.85 9.59 -0.09
N ALA A 537 -13.83 9.31 -0.87
CA ALA A 537 -12.73 8.47 -0.45
C ALA A 537 -11.40 8.88 -1.10
N ALA A 538 -10.32 8.35 -0.56
CA ALA A 538 -8.99 8.45 -1.14
C ALA A 538 -8.38 7.05 -1.24
N VAL A 539 -8.00 6.65 -2.45
CA VAL A 539 -7.37 5.35 -2.73
C VAL A 539 -5.86 5.52 -2.81
N GLY A 540 -5.11 4.74 -2.04
CA GLY A 540 -3.65 4.71 -2.10
C GLY A 540 -3.17 4.05 -3.39
N PHE A 541 -2.98 4.83 -4.47
CA PHE A 541 -2.69 4.30 -5.80
C PHE A 541 -1.40 3.49 -5.86
N ASP A 542 -0.32 3.95 -5.21
CA ASP A 542 0.95 3.22 -5.17
C ASP A 542 0.80 1.84 -4.52
N ARG A 543 -0.01 1.73 -3.47
CA ARG A 543 -0.30 0.47 -2.78
C ARG A 543 -1.11 -0.49 -3.64
N VAL A 544 -2.14 0.02 -4.32
CA VAL A 544 -2.95 -0.78 -5.27
C VAL A 544 -2.07 -1.35 -6.38
N ILE A 545 -1.17 -0.54 -6.96
CA ILE A 545 -0.23 -1.00 -7.99
C ILE A 545 0.74 -2.05 -7.42
N ALA A 546 1.25 -1.85 -6.20
CA ALA A 546 2.13 -2.85 -5.57
C ALA A 546 1.42 -4.20 -5.42
N ILE A 547 0.17 -4.22 -4.96
CA ILE A 547 -0.61 -5.46 -4.83
C ILE A 547 -0.90 -6.08 -6.21
N LEU A 548 -1.27 -5.28 -7.21
CA LEU A 548 -1.48 -5.74 -8.59
C LEU A 548 -0.22 -6.38 -9.18
N CYS A 549 0.95 -5.85 -8.86
CA CYS A 549 2.24 -6.38 -9.34
C CYS A 549 2.82 -7.49 -8.44
N GLY A 550 2.16 -7.83 -7.32
CA GLY A 550 2.67 -8.83 -6.37
C GLY A 550 3.91 -8.38 -5.59
N LEU A 551 4.07 -7.07 -5.39
CA LEU A 551 5.21 -6.47 -4.70
C LEU A 551 4.95 -6.35 -3.20
N LYS A 552 6.00 -6.50 -2.39
CA LYS A 552 5.95 -6.33 -0.93
C LYS A 552 6.13 -4.87 -0.47
N SER A 553 6.52 -3.98 -1.38
CA SER A 553 6.81 -2.57 -1.10
C SER A 553 6.32 -1.68 -2.23
N ILE A 554 5.93 -0.45 -1.91
CA ILE A 554 5.54 0.56 -2.89
C ILE A 554 6.74 1.20 -3.62
N ILE A 555 7.97 0.98 -3.16
CA ILE A 555 9.19 1.61 -3.71
C ILE A 555 9.35 1.31 -5.20
N ASP A 556 9.04 0.08 -5.63
CA ASP A 556 9.19 -0.34 -7.03
C ASP A 556 7.98 0.03 -7.91
N THR A 557 6.99 0.72 -7.36
CA THR A 557 5.88 1.36 -8.10
C THR A 557 6.08 2.85 -8.32
N ILE A 558 7.14 3.43 -7.73
CA ILE A 558 7.51 4.85 -7.80
C ILE A 558 8.84 4.96 -8.55
N ALA A 559 8.88 5.80 -9.59
CA ALA A 559 10.07 5.91 -10.44
C ALA A 559 11.31 6.36 -9.65
N PHE A 560 11.16 7.40 -8.82
CA PHE A 560 12.23 8.00 -8.02
C PHE A 560 11.82 8.11 -6.55
N PRO A 561 11.77 6.97 -5.81
CA PRO A 561 11.36 6.96 -4.41
C PRO A 561 12.45 7.54 -3.52
N LYS A 562 12.08 7.98 -2.31
CA LYS A 562 13.01 8.32 -1.25
C LYS A 562 13.42 7.09 -0.45
N THR A 563 14.60 7.13 0.17
CA THR A 563 15.06 6.13 1.15
C THR A 563 14.22 6.21 2.43
N LEU A 564 14.38 5.25 3.35
CA LEU A 564 13.75 5.29 4.68
C LEU A 564 14.18 6.50 5.53
N LYS A 565 15.24 7.23 5.11
CA LYS A 565 15.69 8.48 5.73
C LYS A 565 15.13 9.72 5.03
N ALA A 566 14.11 9.58 4.19
CA ALA A 566 13.51 10.66 3.41
C ALA A 566 14.49 11.38 2.46
N SER A 567 15.53 10.70 1.98
CA SER A 567 16.53 11.24 1.06
C SER A 567 16.51 10.53 -0.28
N SER A 568 16.91 11.22 -1.34
CA SER A 568 17.17 10.64 -2.65
C SER A 568 18.68 10.53 -2.86
N LEU A 569 19.16 9.33 -3.18
CA LEU A 569 20.58 9.07 -3.39
C LEU A 569 21.04 9.43 -4.81
N MET A 570 20.11 9.60 -5.74
CA MET A 570 20.42 9.89 -7.14
C MET A 570 20.69 11.39 -7.36
N ASP A 571 19.88 12.25 -6.77
CA ASP A 571 19.95 13.71 -6.90
C ASP A 571 20.33 14.43 -5.60
N GLU A 572 20.71 13.65 -4.56
CA GLU A 572 21.19 14.12 -3.25
C GLU A 572 20.18 15.03 -2.51
N CYS A 573 18.88 14.86 -2.80
CA CYS A 573 17.80 15.59 -2.13
C CYS A 573 17.50 14.99 -0.73
N PRO A 574 17.28 15.82 0.33
CA PRO A 574 17.30 17.28 0.35
C PRO A 574 18.73 17.84 0.34
N GLY A 575 18.92 18.94 -0.41
CA GLY A 575 20.19 19.64 -0.54
C GLY A 575 20.26 20.96 0.25
N GLU A 576 21.44 21.52 0.33
CA GLU A 576 21.66 22.85 0.90
C GLU A 576 21.15 23.95 -0.06
N VAL A 577 20.73 25.07 0.48
CA VAL A 577 20.32 26.25 -0.28
C VAL A 577 21.34 27.39 -0.08
N SER A 578 21.50 28.26 -1.07
CA SER A 578 22.44 29.34 -0.98
C SER A 578 22.00 30.41 0.03
N GLN A 579 22.97 31.15 0.60
CA GLN A 579 22.67 32.26 1.50
C GLN A 579 21.86 33.36 0.81
N GLU A 580 22.03 33.54 -0.49
CA GLU A 580 21.25 34.52 -1.27
C GLU A 580 19.77 34.15 -1.29
N GLN A 581 19.46 32.86 -1.53
CA GLN A 581 18.08 32.33 -1.49
C GLN A 581 17.46 32.50 -0.10
N LEU A 582 18.22 32.22 0.97
CA LEU A 582 17.74 32.43 2.34
C LEU A 582 17.44 33.90 2.61
N ASN A 583 18.32 34.82 2.18
CA ASN A 583 18.16 36.27 2.34
C ASN A 583 16.92 36.77 1.57
N GLU A 584 16.69 36.28 0.34
CA GLU A 584 15.49 36.64 -0.45
C GLU A 584 14.20 36.20 0.24
N LEU A 585 14.25 35.10 0.97
CA LEU A 585 13.11 34.55 1.72
C LEU A 585 12.97 35.18 3.12
N GLY A 586 13.97 35.96 3.59
CA GLY A 586 14.02 36.49 4.94
C GLY A 586 14.13 35.40 6.02
N ILE A 587 14.87 34.33 5.75
CA ILE A 587 15.00 33.16 6.62
C ILE A 587 16.44 33.02 7.12
N GLU A 588 16.60 32.72 8.40
CA GLU A 588 17.85 32.28 9.01
C GLU A 588 17.77 30.82 9.44
N LEU A 589 18.82 30.03 9.16
CA LEU A 589 18.92 28.65 9.59
C LEU A 589 19.45 28.55 11.03
N LYS A 590 18.65 27.94 11.91
CA LYS A 590 19.09 27.56 13.25
C LYS A 590 19.35 26.04 13.27
N ILE A 591 20.58 25.66 12.98
CA ILE A 591 20.99 24.24 12.99
C ILE A 591 21.08 23.76 14.43
N LYS A 592 20.27 22.78 14.81
CA LYS A 592 20.45 22.06 16.08
C LYS A 592 21.71 21.18 15.94
N LYS A 593 22.69 21.40 16.81
CA LYS A 593 23.87 20.54 16.91
C LYS A 593 23.51 19.19 17.52
#